data_6974259087c45581a709e1047838c516
#
_entry.id   6974259087c45581a709e1047838c516
#
_cell.length_a   1.000
_cell.length_b   1.000
_cell.length_c   1.000
_cell.angle_alpha   90.00
_cell.angle_beta   90.00
_cell.angle_gamma   90.00
#
_symmetry.space_group_name_H-M   'P 1'
#
loop_
_entity.id
_entity.type
_entity.pdbx_description
1 polymer ?
#
loop_
_entity_poly.entity_id
_entity_poly.type
_entity_poly.pdbx_seq_one_letter_code
_entity_poly.pdbx_strand_id
1 'polypeptide(L)'
;MSDMSLDDRVAAAAFRRLVEHLRLRRDVQNIDLMGETGFCRNCLADWVSEASDGVLDRDQAREVIYGMPFADWKARYQQPATPEQLARMEESLAINARAREGLEEPEQ
;
A
#
# COMPACT_ATOMS: atom_id res chain seq x y z
N MET A 1 6.45 -22.77 -3.52
CA MET A 1 6.25 -21.44 -3.65
C MET A 1 7.21 -20.83 -4.59
N SER A 2 6.74 -20.03 -5.25
CA SER A 2 7.63 -19.42 -6.09
C SER A 2 8.43 -18.51 -5.30
N ASP A 3 9.59 -18.60 -5.48
CA ASP A 3 10.39 -17.69 -4.83
C ASP A 3 10.40 -16.42 -5.61
N MET A 4 10.66 -15.39 -4.96
CA MET A 4 10.71 -14.08 -5.52
C MET A 4 12.15 -13.69 -5.75
N SER A 5 12.88 -14.57 -6.44
CA SER A 5 14.32 -14.42 -6.54
C SER A 5 14.73 -13.38 -7.56
N LEU A 6 14.20 -12.18 -7.41
CA LEU A 6 14.68 -11.05 -8.19
C LEU A 6 15.96 -10.52 -7.59
N ASP A 7 16.88 -10.11 -8.46
CA ASP A 7 18.03 -9.35 -8.02
C ASP A 7 17.52 -8.10 -7.28
N ASP A 8 18.19 -7.75 -6.20
CA ASP A 8 17.76 -6.63 -5.37
C ASP A 8 17.68 -5.34 -6.17
N ARG A 9 18.61 -5.11 -7.10
CA ARG A 9 18.58 -3.91 -7.92
C ARG A 9 17.36 -3.88 -8.83
N VAL A 10 16.96 -5.03 -9.35
CA VAL A 10 15.78 -5.14 -10.20
C VAL A 10 14.53 -4.85 -9.36
N ALA A 11 14.45 -5.46 -8.19
CA ALA A 11 13.32 -5.25 -7.30
C ALA A 11 13.23 -3.79 -6.87
N ALA A 12 14.37 -3.18 -6.53
CA ALA A 12 14.40 -1.77 -6.13
C ALA A 12 13.96 -0.86 -7.27
N ALA A 13 14.43 -1.12 -8.49
CA ALA A 13 14.06 -0.30 -9.62
C ALA A 13 12.57 -0.40 -9.92
N ALA A 14 12.02 -1.60 -9.86
CA ALA A 14 10.59 -1.82 -10.08
C ALA A 14 9.77 -1.14 -8.99
N PHE A 15 10.20 -1.22 -7.74
CA PHE A 15 9.51 -0.56 -6.65
C PHE A 15 9.50 0.96 -6.81
N ARG A 16 10.64 1.52 -7.19
CA ARG A 16 10.71 2.96 -7.42
C ARG A 16 9.77 3.39 -8.53
N ARG A 17 9.64 2.57 -9.57
CA ARG A 17 8.71 2.87 -10.65
C ARG A 17 7.26 2.80 -10.18
N LEU A 18 6.94 1.85 -9.32
CA LEU A 18 5.61 1.78 -8.71
C LEU A 18 5.31 3.05 -7.91
N VAL A 19 6.27 3.49 -7.10
CA VAL A 19 6.10 4.70 -6.30
C VAL A 19 5.88 5.92 -7.20
N GLU A 20 6.68 6.05 -8.25
CA GLU A 20 6.52 7.14 -9.22
C GLU A 20 5.14 7.12 -9.84
N HIS A 21 4.66 5.94 -10.20
CA HIS A 21 3.35 5.81 -10.81
C HIS A 21 2.25 6.24 -9.84
N LEU A 22 2.33 5.80 -8.60
CA LEU A 22 1.35 6.18 -7.60
C LEU A 22 1.34 7.69 -7.35
N ARG A 23 2.51 8.31 -7.40
CA ARG A 23 2.60 9.77 -7.26
C ARG A 23 1.92 10.51 -8.41
N LEU A 24 1.92 9.90 -9.61
CA LEU A 24 1.25 10.49 -10.76
C LEU A 24 -0.27 10.33 -10.69
N ARG A 25 -0.75 9.25 -10.09
CA ARG A 25 -2.18 8.92 -10.06
C ARG A 25 -2.83 9.42 -8.78
N ARG A 26 -2.74 10.73 -8.55
CA ARG A 26 -3.36 11.37 -7.39
C ARG A 26 -4.88 11.36 -7.44
N ASP A 27 -5.42 11.06 -8.60
CA ASP A 27 -6.87 10.95 -8.81
C ASP A 27 -7.46 9.72 -8.12
N VAL A 28 -6.63 8.71 -7.82
CA VAL A 28 -7.12 7.46 -7.23
C VAL A 28 -7.09 7.58 -5.71
N GLN A 29 -8.25 7.36 -5.09
CA GLN A 29 -8.38 7.44 -3.64
C GLN A 29 -7.83 6.18 -2.98
N ASN A 30 -7.26 6.34 -1.79
CA ASN A 30 -6.75 5.19 -1.04
C ASN A 30 -7.85 4.17 -0.74
N ILE A 31 -9.06 4.64 -0.47
CA ILE A 31 -10.15 3.71 -0.18
C ILE A 31 -10.50 2.86 -1.40
N ASP A 32 -10.34 3.41 -2.60
CA ASP A 32 -10.57 2.63 -3.82
C ASP A 32 -9.47 1.61 -4.04
N LEU A 33 -8.22 1.97 -3.75
CA LEU A 33 -7.14 1.00 -3.81
C LEU A 33 -7.38 -0.13 -2.83
N MET A 34 -7.78 0.19 -1.61
CA MET A 34 -8.10 -0.84 -0.62
C MET A 34 -9.22 -1.75 -1.12
N GLY A 35 -10.25 -1.18 -1.71
CA GLY A 35 -11.38 -1.95 -2.20
C GLY A 35 -11.02 -2.86 -3.35
N GLU A 36 -10.16 -2.41 -4.26
CA GLU A 36 -9.81 -3.19 -5.46
C GLU A 36 -8.66 -4.15 -5.23
N THR A 37 -7.66 -3.76 -4.46
CA THR A 37 -6.42 -4.53 -4.38
C THR A 37 -6.11 -5.02 -2.98
N GLY A 38 -6.77 -4.51 -1.97
CA GLY A 38 -6.49 -4.91 -0.60
C GLY A 38 -5.32 -4.18 0.04
N PHE A 39 -4.73 -3.21 -0.64
CA PHE A 39 -3.71 -2.35 -0.03
C PHE A 39 -3.88 -0.94 -0.56
N CYS A 40 -3.28 0.01 0.13
CA CYS A 40 -3.28 1.40 -0.33
C CYS A 40 -1.89 1.99 -0.11
N ARG A 41 -1.76 3.27 -0.40
CA ARG A 41 -0.47 3.96 -0.24
C ARG A 41 0.06 3.89 1.19
N ASN A 42 -0.84 3.95 2.16
CA ASN A 42 -0.41 3.85 3.56
C ASN A 42 0.11 2.47 3.91
N CYS A 43 -0.50 1.42 3.36
CA CYS A 43 0.02 0.06 3.55
C CYS A 43 1.41 -0.07 2.96
N LEU A 44 1.61 0.48 1.77
CA LEU A 44 2.90 0.43 1.11
C LEU A 44 3.95 1.18 1.94
N ALA A 45 3.57 2.33 2.51
CA ALA A 45 4.46 3.08 3.38
C ALA A 45 4.82 2.29 4.63
N ASP A 46 3.86 1.57 5.20
CA ASP A 46 4.14 0.73 6.36
C ASP A 46 5.14 -0.35 6.02
N TRP A 47 5.03 -0.96 4.83
CA TRP A 47 5.99 -1.96 4.37
C TRP A 47 7.39 -1.37 4.21
N VAL A 48 7.48 -0.13 3.75
CA VAL A 48 8.76 0.55 3.64
C VAL A 48 9.38 0.77 5.02
N SER A 49 8.56 1.23 5.97
CA SER A 49 9.03 1.45 7.33
C SER A 49 9.53 0.15 7.95
N GLU A 50 8.78 -0.93 7.80
CA GLU A 50 9.16 -2.24 8.31
C GLU A 50 10.45 -2.74 7.66
N ALA A 51 10.54 -2.63 6.35
CA ALA A 51 11.72 -3.10 5.62
C ALA A 51 12.97 -2.30 5.97
N SER A 52 12.80 -1.08 6.44
CA SER A 52 13.93 -0.25 6.85
C SER A 52 14.37 -0.53 8.29
N ASP A 53 13.74 -1.49 8.96
CA ASP A 53 14.00 -1.80 10.38
C ASP A 53 13.85 -0.56 11.25
N GLY A 54 12.88 0.28 10.92
CA GLY A 54 12.56 1.47 11.71
C GLY A 54 13.44 2.67 11.45
N VAL A 55 14.39 2.58 10.52
CA VAL A 55 15.20 3.75 10.16
C VAL A 55 14.32 4.86 9.60
N LEU A 56 13.31 4.48 8.81
CA LEU A 56 12.29 5.41 8.37
C LEU A 56 11.05 5.21 9.24
N ASP A 57 10.62 6.26 9.92
CA ASP A 57 9.39 6.15 10.70
C ASP A 57 8.18 6.24 9.75
N ARG A 58 6.98 6.13 10.31
CA ARG A 58 5.77 6.12 9.51
C ARG A 58 5.63 7.37 8.64
N ASP A 59 5.88 8.53 9.20
CA ASP A 59 5.72 9.78 8.46
C ASP A 59 6.74 9.91 7.36
N GLN A 60 7.98 9.51 7.64
CA GLN A 60 9.04 9.55 6.63
C GLN A 60 8.73 8.57 5.49
N ALA A 61 8.25 7.38 5.83
CA ALA A 61 7.89 6.38 4.81
C ALA A 61 6.73 6.88 3.96
N ARG A 62 5.73 7.51 4.58
CA ARG A 62 4.61 8.08 3.83
C ARG A 62 5.08 9.17 2.88
N GLU A 63 6.01 9.99 3.31
CA GLU A 63 6.53 11.06 2.46
C GLU A 63 7.21 10.48 1.22
N VAL A 64 7.88 9.34 1.35
CA VAL A 64 8.47 8.65 0.21
C VAL A 64 7.40 8.25 -0.80
N ILE A 65 6.32 7.66 -0.30
CA ILE A 65 5.27 7.14 -1.18
C ILE A 65 4.46 8.27 -1.83
N TYR A 66 4.12 9.29 -1.06
CA TYR A 66 3.27 10.37 -1.56
C TYR A 66 4.04 11.45 -2.31
N GLY A 67 5.34 11.57 -2.07
CA GLY A 67 6.13 12.66 -2.63
C GLY A 67 5.90 13.98 -1.94
N MET A 68 5.22 13.97 -0.81
CA MET A 68 4.92 15.14 0.02
C MET A 68 4.46 14.63 1.38
N PRO A 69 4.42 15.48 2.40
CA PRO A 69 3.86 15.05 3.69
C PRO A 69 2.42 14.57 3.52
N PHE A 70 2.06 13.51 4.22
CA PHE A 70 0.73 12.92 4.08
C PHE A 70 -0.38 13.93 4.39
N ALA A 71 -0.16 14.79 5.37
CA ALA A 71 -1.16 15.81 5.72
C ALA A 71 -1.47 16.72 4.53
N ASP A 72 -0.45 17.08 3.76
CA ASP A 72 -0.62 17.91 2.58
C ASP A 72 -1.38 17.16 1.49
N TRP A 73 -1.03 15.91 1.28
CA TRP A 73 -1.72 15.08 0.27
C TRP A 73 -3.19 14.92 0.64
N LYS A 74 -3.45 14.63 1.91
CA LYS A 74 -4.80 14.44 2.42
C LYS A 74 -5.64 15.69 2.19
N ALA A 75 -5.06 16.85 2.53
CA ALA A 75 -5.77 18.12 2.38
C ALA A 75 -6.09 18.44 0.93
N ARG A 76 -5.19 18.07 0.00
CA ARG A 76 -5.34 18.42 -1.41
C ARG A 76 -6.15 17.43 -2.21
N TYR A 77 -6.03 16.14 -1.90
CA TYR A 77 -6.55 15.10 -2.79
C TYR A 77 -7.54 14.14 -2.18
N GLN A 78 -7.50 13.93 -0.86
CA GLN A 78 -8.40 12.96 -0.25
C GLN A 78 -9.82 13.49 -0.18
N GLN A 79 -10.76 12.64 -0.57
CA GLN A 79 -12.18 13.01 -0.57
C GLN A 79 -12.93 12.14 0.44
N PRO A 80 -14.07 12.61 0.95
CA PRO A 80 -14.88 11.79 1.85
C PRO A 80 -15.30 10.49 1.17
N ALA A 81 -15.27 9.40 1.91
CA ALA A 81 -15.65 8.10 1.38
C ALA A 81 -17.17 7.99 1.31
N THR A 82 -17.66 7.34 0.25
CA THR A 82 -19.08 7.04 0.14
C THR A 82 -19.39 5.75 0.89
N PRO A 83 -20.67 5.50 1.23
CA PRO A 83 -21.05 4.23 1.85
C PRO A 83 -20.65 3.01 1.00
N GLU A 84 -20.74 3.14 -0.33
CA GLU A 84 -20.34 2.04 -1.22
C GLU A 84 -18.85 1.76 -1.15
N GLN A 85 -18.05 2.83 -1.08
CA GLN A 85 -16.60 2.67 -0.95
C GLN A 85 -16.24 2.00 0.37
N LEU A 86 -16.90 2.39 1.44
CA LEU A 86 -16.66 1.80 2.76
C LEU A 86 -17.02 0.32 2.78
N ALA A 87 -18.17 -0.04 2.18
CA ALA A 87 -18.60 -1.43 2.13
C ALA A 87 -17.61 -2.28 1.34
N ARG A 88 -17.15 -1.76 0.20
CA ARG A 88 -16.19 -2.47 -0.62
C ARG A 88 -14.86 -2.66 0.09
N MET A 89 -14.43 -1.65 0.84
CA MET A 89 -13.21 -1.77 1.64
C MET A 89 -13.35 -2.87 2.69
N GLU A 90 -14.50 -2.93 3.36
CA GLU A 90 -14.73 -3.96 4.37
C GLU A 90 -14.69 -5.36 3.77
N GLU A 91 -15.30 -5.54 2.59
CA GLU A 91 -15.22 -6.81 1.88
C GLU A 91 -13.78 -7.17 1.55
N SER A 92 -13.03 -6.20 1.08
CA SER A 92 -11.63 -6.39 0.69
C SER A 92 -10.77 -6.79 1.88
N LEU A 93 -10.99 -6.14 3.02
CA LEU A 93 -10.28 -6.47 4.25
C LEU A 93 -10.58 -7.91 4.70
N ALA A 94 -11.83 -8.35 4.53
CA ALA A 94 -12.20 -9.73 4.84
C ALA A 94 -11.50 -10.72 3.91
N ILE A 95 -11.38 -10.37 2.63
CA ILE A 95 -10.65 -11.19 1.67
C ILE A 95 -9.18 -11.28 2.08
N ASN A 96 -8.59 -10.15 2.47
CA ASN A 96 -7.20 -10.13 2.94
C ASN A 96 -7.00 -11.06 4.12
N ALA A 97 -7.92 -11.01 5.09
CA ALA A 97 -7.81 -11.84 6.29
C ALA A 97 -7.84 -13.32 5.94
N ARG A 98 -8.76 -13.71 5.05
CA ARG A 98 -8.85 -15.11 4.63
C ARG A 98 -7.62 -15.54 3.85
N ALA A 99 -7.12 -14.68 2.97
CA ALA A 99 -5.94 -14.99 2.18
C ALA A 99 -4.70 -15.15 3.07
N ARG A 100 -4.58 -14.31 4.08
CA ARG A 100 -3.45 -14.39 5.01
C ARG A 100 -3.53 -15.65 5.87
N GLU A 101 -4.73 -16.04 6.29
CA GLU A 101 -4.90 -17.29 7.00
C GLU A 101 -4.36 -18.46 6.17
N GLY A 102 -4.71 -18.50 4.87
CA GLY A 102 -4.21 -19.52 3.99
C GLY A 102 -2.70 -19.51 3.84
N LEU A 103 -2.10 -18.33 3.80
CA LEU A 103 -0.66 -18.20 3.68
C LEU A 103 0.07 -18.58 4.96
N GLU A 104 -0.56 -18.37 6.11
CA GLU A 104 0.05 -18.65 7.40
C GLU A 104 -0.10 -20.08 7.83
N GLU A 105 -1.03 -20.81 7.24
CA GLU A 105 -1.22 -22.20 7.60
C GLU A 105 -0.09 -23.05 7.06
N PRO A 106 0.35 -24.07 7.83
CA PRO A 106 1.38 -24.97 7.33
C PRO A 106 0.91 -25.69 6.08
N GLU A 107 1.83 -25.98 5.20
CA GLU A 107 1.52 -26.75 4.01
C GLU A 107 1.02 -28.13 4.37
N GLN A 108 0.04 -28.55 3.67
CA GLN A 108 -0.57 -29.85 3.91
C GLN A 108 0.15 -30.98 3.18
#